data_77a31da9a02b76fd947d727f317edc6b
#
_entry.id   77a31da9a02b76fd947d727f317edc6b
#
_cell.length_a   1.000
_cell.length_b   1.000
_cell.length_c   1.000
_cell.angle_alpha   90.00
_cell.angle_beta   90.00
_cell.angle_gamma   90.00
#
_symmetry.space_group_name_H-M   'P 1'
#
loop_
_entity.id
_entity.type
_entity.pdbx_description
1 polymer ?
#
loop_
_entity_poly.entity_id
_entity_poly.type
_entity_poly.pdbx_seq_one_letter_code
_entity_poly.pdbx_strand_id
1 'polypeptide(L)'
;SLRRRQRQMCIRDRPCYMYALTREGRKPPMVHVRQSLYSLLEPTKKKGNVVNLLGFFSPLVDDCELYDLLHSAGIKTIHEISRCRDFEEYKTMAEANFNLVLHQESRYAAEDFNDRLKIPFIELRRLYQTDKIQNQYQALASVLGISFELDEYREAAEQGIEDFRKVCPDASFAVGECMNGDPFELALALLKYGFKVPEIYGTITAENFVYMKQLALLSPETRVFSNMEPTMIYYDPAQSGVNITIGKDALYYHQDCPGLMWNQDEQPYGFAGVRRLFEALKEVAG
;
A
#
# COMPACT_ATOMS: atom_id res chain seq x y z
N SER A 1 -29.09 -17.58 -21.93
CA SER A 1 -27.88 -16.83 -22.34
C SER A 1 -28.20 -15.56 -23.13
N LEU A 2 -29.11 -15.57 -24.11
CA LEU A 2 -29.54 -14.39 -24.87
C LEU A 2 -30.20 -13.30 -23.98
N ARG A 3 -31.06 -13.70 -23.02
CA ARG A 3 -31.69 -12.75 -22.06
C ARG A 3 -30.67 -12.06 -21.14
N ARG A 4 -29.59 -12.72 -20.83
CA ARG A 4 -28.48 -12.10 -20.04
C ARG A 4 -27.72 -11.05 -20.87
N ARG A 5 -27.44 -11.33 -22.15
CA ARG A 5 -26.82 -10.38 -23.07
C ARG A 5 -27.72 -9.19 -23.37
N GLN A 6 -29.03 -9.39 -23.53
CA GLN A 6 -29.99 -8.29 -23.75
C GLN A 6 -30.10 -7.37 -22.51
N ARG A 7 -30.08 -7.90 -21.29
CA ARG A 7 -30.03 -7.07 -20.07
C ARG A 7 -28.72 -6.27 -19.96
N GLN A 8 -27.61 -6.83 -20.39
CA GLN A 8 -26.33 -6.12 -20.43
C GLN A 8 -26.28 -5.00 -21.48
N MET A 9 -27.04 -5.12 -22.57
CA MET A 9 -27.13 -4.06 -23.60
C MET A 9 -27.99 -2.88 -23.17
N CYS A 10 -28.93 -3.06 -22.25
CA CYS A 10 -29.79 -1.97 -21.73
C CYS A 10 -29.13 -1.18 -20.58
N ILE A 11 -28.13 -1.74 -19.93
CA ILE A 11 -27.32 -1.10 -18.90
C ILE A 11 -26.02 -0.73 -19.59
N ARG A 12 -25.64 0.54 -19.60
CA ARG A 12 -24.37 1.04 -20.21
C ARG A 12 -23.13 0.58 -19.43
N ASP A 13 -23.09 -0.70 -19.08
CA ASP A 13 -22.01 -1.29 -18.30
C ASP A 13 -20.94 -1.86 -19.23
N ARG A 14 -19.70 -1.53 -18.98
CA ARG A 14 -18.58 -2.30 -19.52
C ARG A 14 -18.36 -3.53 -18.66
N PRO A 15 -18.46 -4.76 -19.22
CA PRO A 15 -18.14 -5.93 -18.45
C PRO A 15 -16.66 -5.96 -18.10
N CYS A 16 -16.36 -6.02 -16.81
CA CYS A 16 -15.02 -6.30 -16.33
C CYS A 16 -14.86 -7.81 -16.15
N TYR A 17 -14.00 -8.42 -16.96
CA TYR A 17 -13.74 -9.85 -16.88
C TYR A 17 -12.55 -10.11 -15.97
N MET A 18 -12.79 -10.72 -14.83
CA MET A 18 -11.77 -11.30 -13.97
C MET A 18 -11.46 -12.71 -14.45
N TYR A 19 -10.35 -12.90 -15.12
CA TYR A 19 -9.90 -14.22 -15.53
C TYR A 19 -9.06 -14.86 -14.42
N ALA A 20 -9.39 -16.09 -14.05
CA ALA A 20 -8.49 -16.91 -13.26
C ALA A 20 -7.18 -17.10 -14.04
N LEU A 21 -6.06 -16.92 -13.35
CA LEU A 21 -4.74 -17.04 -13.95
C LEU A 21 -4.43 -18.50 -14.26
N THR A 22 -4.32 -18.83 -15.52
CA THR A 22 -3.94 -20.17 -15.96
C THR A 22 -2.81 -20.18 -16.98
N ARG A 23 -2.33 -19.02 -17.41
CA ARG A 23 -1.27 -18.92 -18.45
C ARG A 23 -0.24 -17.89 -18.08
N GLU A 24 1.02 -18.22 -18.35
CA GLU A 24 2.16 -17.33 -18.24
C GLU A 24 1.95 -16.03 -19.03
N GLY A 25 2.36 -14.89 -18.48
CA GLY A 25 2.25 -13.58 -19.11
C GLY A 25 0.87 -12.90 -18.99
N ARG A 26 -0.13 -13.49 -18.33
CA ARG A 26 -1.39 -12.81 -18.06
C ARG A 26 -1.31 -11.95 -16.81
N LYS A 27 -1.91 -10.76 -16.90
CA LYS A 27 -2.02 -9.83 -15.78
C LYS A 27 -2.95 -10.39 -14.68
N PRO A 28 -2.65 -10.16 -13.39
CA PRO A 28 -3.53 -10.52 -12.28
C PRO A 28 -4.95 -9.95 -12.46
N PRO A 29 -5.99 -10.62 -11.94
CA PRO A 29 -7.38 -10.15 -12.07
C PRO A 29 -7.60 -8.72 -11.58
N MET A 30 -6.99 -8.34 -10.45
CA MET A 30 -7.11 -6.99 -9.88
C MET A 30 -6.51 -5.90 -10.76
N VAL A 31 -5.46 -6.22 -11.52
CA VAL A 31 -4.88 -5.30 -12.52
C VAL A 31 -5.90 -4.98 -13.62
N HIS A 32 -6.62 -6.01 -14.10
CA HIS A 32 -7.69 -5.81 -15.09
C HIS A 32 -8.86 -5.00 -14.54
N VAL A 33 -9.26 -5.24 -13.28
CA VAL A 33 -10.31 -4.44 -12.62
C VAL A 33 -9.90 -2.98 -12.57
N ARG A 34 -8.69 -2.67 -12.10
CA ARG A 34 -8.18 -1.30 -12.03
C ARG A 34 -8.13 -0.63 -13.40
N GLN A 35 -7.60 -1.31 -14.41
CA GLN A 35 -7.56 -0.79 -15.77
C GLN A 35 -8.98 -0.55 -16.34
N SER A 36 -9.91 -1.47 -16.09
CA SER A 36 -11.29 -1.36 -16.58
C SER A 36 -12.04 -0.20 -15.94
N LEU A 37 -11.82 0.07 -14.66
CA LEU A 37 -12.40 1.23 -13.98
C LEU A 37 -12.07 2.55 -14.67
N TYR A 38 -10.83 2.71 -15.10
CA TYR A 38 -10.37 3.96 -15.74
C TYR A 38 -10.57 3.99 -17.26
N SER A 39 -10.98 2.87 -17.88
CA SER A 39 -11.16 2.78 -19.33
C SER A 39 -12.32 3.63 -19.89
N LEU A 40 -13.21 4.12 -19.02
CA LEU A 40 -14.32 5.00 -19.38
C LEU A 40 -13.91 6.47 -19.53
N LEU A 41 -12.72 6.83 -19.03
CA LEU A 41 -12.21 8.20 -19.15
C LEU A 41 -11.81 8.50 -20.58
N GLU A 42 -12.18 9.68 -21.06
CA GLU A 42 -11.86 10.17 -22.40
C GLU A 42 -10.83 11.30 -22.36
N PRO A 43 -9.99 11.45 -23.40
CA PRO A 43 -9.03 12.55 -23.46
C PRO A 43 -9.70 13.92 -23.33
N THR A 44 -9.18 14.76 -22.47
CA THR A 44 -9.66 16.12 -22.25
C THR A 44 -8.51 17.09 -22.00
N LYS A 45 -8.81 18.40 -21.91
CA LYS A 45 -7.80 19.43 -21.62
C LYS A 45 -7.27 19.26 -20.19
N LYS A 46 -5.94 19.23 -20.06
CA LYS A 46 -5.26 19.12 -18.79
C LYS A 46 -5.32 20.40 -17.97
N LYS A 47 -5.36 20.25 -16.64
CA LYS A 47 -5.25 21.33 -15.67
C LYS A 47 -4.01 21.12 -14.82
N GLY A 48 -3.11 22.10 -14.78
CA GLY A 48 -1.80 21.99 -14.11
C GLY A 48 -1.88 21.80 -12.58
N ASN A 49 -3.05 22.07 -11.98
CA ASN A 49 -3.29 22.00 -10.54
C ASN A 49 -4.19 20.82 -10.12
N VAL A 50 -4.31 19.81 -10.98
CA VAL A 50 -5.11 18.59 -10.73
C VAL A 50 -4.21 17.36 -10.79
N VAL A 51 -4.34 16.48 -9.80
CA VAL A 51 -3.60 15.21 -9.71
C VAL A 51 -4.55 14.07 -9.35
N ASN A 52 -4.26 12.87 -9.85
CA ASN A 52 -4.94 11.66 -9.40
C ASN A 52 -4.03 10.83 -8.49
N LEU A 53 -4.58 10.27 -7.43
CA LEU A 53 -3.97 9.21 -6.65
C LEU A 53 -4.52 7.87 -7.17
N LEU A 54 -3.66 7.07 -7.78
CA LEU A 54 -3.99 5.76 -8.34
C LEU A 54 -3.37 4.68 -7.46
N GLY A 55 -4.16 4.05 -6.63
CA GLY A 55 -3.56 3.08 -5.74
C GLY A 55 -4.55 2.09 -5.20
N PHE A 56 -5.47 2.56 -4.44
CA PHE A 56 -6.41 1.75 -3.69
C PHE A 56 -7.83 2.02 -4.16
N PHE A 57 -8.74 1.08 -3.86
CA PHE A 57 -10.17 1.30 -4.07
C PHE A 57 -10.80 2.08 -2.91
N SER A 58 -10.11 2.17 -1.81
CA SER A 58 -10.44 3.00 -0.65
C SER A 58 -9.52 4.22 -0.59
N PRO A 59 -9.94 5.33 0.03
CA PRO A 59 -9.12 6.54 0.13
C PRO A 59 -7.93 6.34 1.07
N LEU A 60 -6.95 7.22 0.97
CA LEU A 60 -5.96 7.38 2.02
C LEU A 60 -6.63 7.93 3.28
N VAL A 61 -6.02 7.66 4.44
CA VAL A 61 -6.45 8.29 5.71
C VAL A 61 -6.43 9.81 5.59
N ASP A 62 -7.42 10.48 6.18
CA ASP A 62 -7.62 11.92 6.00
C ASP A 62 -6.44 12.77 6.52
N ASP A 63 -5.70 12.29 7.51
CA ASP A 63 -4.52 12.95 8.06
C ASP A 63 -3.20 12.56 7.37
N CYS A 64 -3.26 11.96 6.18
CA CYS A 64 -2.07 11.67 5.40
C CYS A 64 -1.42 12.97 4.92
N GLU A 65 -0.18 13.18 5.28
CA GLU A 65 0.60 14.37 4.92
C GLU A 65 0.73 14.58 3.40
N LEU A 66 0.54 13.53 2.60
CA LEU A 66 0.61 13.64 1.14
C LEU A 66 -0.38 14.68 0.59
N TYR A 67 -1.55 14.85 1.22
CA TYR A 67 -2.52 15.88 0.82
C TYR A 67 -1.96 17.29 1.04
N ASP A 68 -1.41 17.55 2.22
CA ASP A 68 -0.83 18.86 2.56
C ASP A 68 0.39 19.17 1.68
N LEU A 69 1.24 18.18 1.45
CA LEU A 69 2.40 18.32 0.56
C LEU A 69 1.99 18.67 -0.88
N LEU A 70 0.97 18.01 -1.41
CA LEU A 70 0.46 18.31 -2.74
C LEU A 70 -0.20 19.70 -2.80
N HIS A 71 -0.94 20.09 -1.76
CA HIS A 71 -1.52 21.43 -1.67
C HIS A 71 -0.44 22.51 -1.59
N SER A 72 0.63 22.30 -0.83
CA SER A 72 1.78 23.21 -0.79
C SER A 72 2.48 23.36 -2.14
N ALA A 73 2.43 22.31 -2.98
CA ALA A 73 2.90 22.32 -4.37
C ALA A 73 1.96 23.04 -5.35
N GLY A 74 0.86 23.65 -4.86
CA GLY A 74 -0.12 24.36 -5.68
C GLY A 74 -1.17 23.46 -6.34
N ILE A 75 -1.22 22.17 -6.00
CA ILE A 75 -2.29 21.27 -6.43
C ILE A 75 -3.57 21.64 -5.68
N LYS A 76 -4.62 21.96 -6.41
CA LYS A 76 -5.92 22.37 -5.83
C LYS A 76 -6.92 21.23 -5.77
N THR A 77 -6.79 20.27 -6.66
CA THR A 77 -7.72 19.15 -6.77
C THR A 77 -6.95 17.84 -6.80
N ILE A 78 -7.23 16.99 -5.85
CA ILE A 78 -6.67 15.65 -5.72
C ILE A 78 -7.82 14.68 -5.89
N HIS A 79 -7.75 13.84 -6.92
CA HIS A 79 -8.76 12.83 -7.18
C HIS A 79 -8.32 11.47 -6.68
N GLU A 80 -9.20 10.86 -5.91
CA GLU A 80 -9.22 9.43 -5.61
C GLU A 80 -10.56 8.87 -6.08
N ILE A 81 -10.55 7.74 -6.75
CA ILE A 81 -11.78 7.17 -7.33
C ILE A 81 -12.87 6.93 -6.27
N SER A 82 -12.47 6.54 -5.07
CA SER A 82 -13.35 6.30 -3.93
C SER A 82 -14.00 7.56 -3.35
N ARG A 83 -13.41 8.73 -3.63
CA ARG A 83 -13.93 10.03 -3.17
C ARG A 83 -14.77 10.75 -4.23
N CYS A 84 -14.85 10.22 -5.45
CA CYS A 84 -15.72 10.76 -6.47
C CYS A 84 -17.19 10.56 -6.08
N ARG A 85 -17.93 11.65 -5.97
CA ARG A 85 -19.36 11.66 -5.54
C ARG A 85 -20.29 11.09 -6.61
N ASP A 86 -19.93 11.28 -7.88
CA ASP A 86 -20.73 10.88 -9.01
C ASP A 86 -19.86 10.63 -10.26
N PHE A 87 -20.50 10.20 -11.34
CA PHE A 87 -19.82 9.89 -12.61
C PHE A 87 -19.27 11.14 -13.31
N GLU A 88 -19.86 12.31 -13.11
CA GLU A 88 -19.36 13.56 -13.70
C GLU A 88 -18.04 13.96 -13.03
N GLU A 89 -17.96 13.85 -11.70
CA GLU A 89 -16.70 14.08 -10.97
C GLU A 89 -15.64 13.04 -11.36
N TYR A 90 -16.01 11.77 -11.48
CA TYR A 90 -15.10 10.73 -11.97
C TYR A 90 -14.50 11.10 -13.34
N LYS A 91 -15.29 11.64 -14.28
CA LYS A 91 -14.79 12.04 -15.60
C LYS A 91 -13.71 13.14 -15.52
N THR A 92 -13.74 13.98 -14.47
CA THR A 92 -12.73 15.04 -14.30
C THR A 92 -11.34 14.50 -13.93
N MET A 93 -11.21 13.22 -13.55
CA MET A 93 -9.91 12.56 -13.41
C MET A 93 -9.08 12.61 -14.71
N ALA A 94 -9.74 12.67 -15.87
CA ALA A 94 -9.06 12.84 -17.16
C ALA A 94 -8.40 14.21 -17.33
N GLU A 95 -8.71 15.20 -16.49
CA GLU A 95 -8.13 16.56 -16.51
C GLU A 95 -6.78 16.65 -15.77
N ALA A 96 -6.37 15.59 -15.06
CA ALA A 96 -5.17 15.62 -14.24
C ALA A 96 -3.91 15.91 -15.07
N ASN A 97 -2.98 16.64 -14.45
CA ASN A 97 -1.68 16.95 -15.02
C ASN A 97 -0.74 15.74 -14.97
N PHE A 98 -0.81 15.00 -13.84
CA PHE A 98 -0.08 13.75 -13.66
C PHE A 98 -0.83 12.82 -12.67
N ASN A 99 -0.39 11.58 -12.60
CA ASN A 99 -0.89 10.59 -11.66
C ASN A 99 0.20 10.25 -10.64
N LEU A 100 -0.17 10.04 -9.38
CA LEU A 100 0.66 9.37 -8.37
C LEU A 100 0.19 7.92 -8.23
N VAL A 101 1.06 6.98 -8.49
CA VAL A 101 0.78 5.55 -8.40
C VAL A 101 1.22 5.06 -7.04
N LEU A 102 0.27 4.78 -6.15
CA LEU A 102 0.52 4.42 -4.76
C LEU A 102 0.55 2.89 -4.52
N HIS A 103 0.05 2.14 -5.48
CA HIS A 103 0.01 0.68 -5.43
C HIS A 103 0.45 0.10 -6.77
N GLN A 104 1.33 -0.88 -6.70
CA GLN A 104 1.94 -1.53 -7.84
C GLN A 104 0.96 -2.07 -8.90
N GLU A 105 -0.14 -2.69 -8.47
CA GLU A 105 -1.17 -3.16 -9.40
C GLU A 105 -1.83 -2.04 -10.21
N SER A 106 -1.70 -0.78 -9.77
CA SER A 106 -2.22 0.40 -10.49
C SER A 106 -1.28 0.90 -11.59
N ARG A 107 -0.07 0.36 -11.69
CA ARG A 107 0.91 0.75 -12.70
C ARG A 107 0.37 0.58 -14.12
N TYR A 108 -0.28 -0.55 -14.42
CA TYR A 108 -0.86 -0.78 -15.74
C TYR A 108 -2.00 0.19 -16.07
N ALA A 109 -2.79 0.60 -15.08
CA ALA A 109 -3.78 1.64 -15.27
C ALA A 109 -3.09 2.98 -15.55
N ALA A 110 -2.00 3.30 -14.86
CA ALA A 110 -1.22 4.52 -15.09
C ALA A 110 -0.53 4.53 -16.46
N GLU A 111 -0.04 3.39 -16.93
CA GLU A 111 0.48 3.22 -18.30
C GLU A 111 -0.63 3.51 -19.34
N ASP A 112 -1.85 2.98 -19.14
CA ASP A 112 -3.01 3.30 -20.00
C ASP A 112 -3.36 4.79 -19.96
N PHE A 113 -3.33 5.43 -18.79
CA PHE A 113 -3.49 6.89 -18.67
C PHE A 113 -2.42 7.65 -19.48
N ASN A 114 -1.17 7.23 -19.39
CA ASN A 114 -0.08 7.86 -20.14
C ASN A 114 -0.27 7.69 -21.65
N ASP A 115 -0.58 6.49 -22.10
CA ASP A 115 -0.68 6.17 -23.52
C ASP A 115 -1.92 6.77 -24.17
N ARG A 116 -3.07 6.63 -23.54
CA ARG A 116 -4.37 7.01 -24.08
C ARG A 116 -4.77 8.44 -23.75
N LEU A 117 -4.55 8.86 -22.48
CA LEU A 117 -4.97 10.16 -21.98
C LEU A 117 -3.82 11.18 -21.96
N LYS A 118 -2.57 10.77 -22.23
CA LYS A 118 -1.36 11.62 -22.13
C LYS A 118 -1.18 12.24 -20.74
N ILE A 119 -1.47 11.46 -19.69
CA ILE A 119 -1.23 11.83 -18.29
C ILE A 119 -0.05 11.01 -17.79
N PRO A 120 1.13 11.62 -17.60
CA PRO A 120 2.30 10.94 -17.04
C PRO A 120 2.05 10.50 -15.60
N PHE A 121 2.91 9.62 -15.08
CA PHE A 121 2.79 9.17 -13.72
C PHE A 121 4.13 9.09 -12.99
N ILE A 122 4.06 9.19 -11.66
CA ILE A 122 5.16 9.01 -10.72
C ILE A 122 4.75 7.90 -9.75
N GLU A 123 5.63 6.92 -9.54
CA GLU A 123 5.39 5.86 -8.57
C GLU A 123 5.87 6.31 -7.18
N LEU A 124 4.97 6.20 -6.19
CA LEU A 124 5.25 6.36 -4.78
C LEU A 124 4.83 5.08 -4.07
N ARG A 125 5.78 4.41 -3.42
CA ARG A 125 5.49 3.15 -2.73
C ARG A 125 4.98 3.40 -1.32
N ARG A 126 4.11 2.52 -0.82
CA ARG A 126 3.82 2.45 0.61
C ARG A 126 5.05 1.87 1.31
N LEU A 127 5.56 2.60 2.27
CA LEU A 127 6.75 2.27 3.02
C LEU A 127 6.50 2.52 4.50
N TYR A 128 7.18 1.76 5.36
CA TYR A 128 7.20 1.94 6.81
C TYR A 128 8.57 2.40 7.33
N GLN A 129 9.58 2.45 6.48
CA GLN A 129 10.91 2.99 6.80
C GLN A 129 10.88 4.52 6.65
N THR A 130 10.97 5.28 7.75
CA THR A 130 10.90 6.75 7.75
C THR A 130 11.94 7.41 6.87
N ASP A 131 13.17 6.88 6.83
CA ASP A 131 14.24 7.35 5.95
C ASP A 131 13.88 7.21 4.46
N LYS A 132 13.20 6.13 4.10
CA LYS A 132 12.78 5.87 2.72
C LYS A 132 11.57 6.72 2.32
N ILE A 133 10.63 6.95 3.25
CA ILE A 133 9.49 7.85 3.04
C ILE A 133 10.02 9.27 2.77
N GLN A 134 10.95 9.75 3.59
CA GLN A 134 11.57 11.06 3.41
C GLN A 134 12.24 11.20 2.05
N ASN A 135 13.08 10.22 1.65
CA ASN A 135 13.74 10.22 0.36
C ASN A 135 12.75 10.24 -0.81
N GLN A 136 11.64 9.48 -0.68
CA GLN A 136 10.60 9.43 -1.70
C GLN A 136 9.89 10.77 -1.86
N TYR A 137 9.55 11.45 -0.77
CA TYR A 137 8.95 12.78 -0.82
C TYR A 137 9.93 13.86 -1.31
N GLN A 138 11.20 13.77 -0.96
CA GLN A 138 12.22 14.67 -1.53
C GLN A 138 12.40 14.48 -3.03
N ALA A 139 12.33 13.23 -3.52
CA ALA A 139 12.34 12.95 -4.95
C ALA A 139 11.10 13.54 -5.65
N LEU A 140 9.91 13.39 -5.06
CA LEU A 140 8.68 14.01 -5.55
C LEU A 140 8.81 15.54 -5.60
N ALA A 141 9.29 16.16 -4.52
CA ALA A 141 9.52 17.60 -4.43
C ALA A 141 10.44 18.09 -5.55
N SER A 142 11.53 17.36 -5.81
CA SER A 142 12.47 17.65 -6.90
C SER A 142 11.81 17.62 -8.27
N VAL A 143 10.93 16.65 -8.54
CA VAL A 143 10.17 16.57 -9.80
C VAL A 143 9.19 17.73 -9.94
N LEU A 144 8.58 18.16 -8.82
CA LEU A 144 7.64 19.30 -8.79
C LEU A 144 8.36 20.66 -8.79
N GLY A 145 9.68 20.70 -8.64
CA GLY A 145 10.49 21.94 -8.59
C GLY A 145 10.31 22.75 -7.32
N ILE A 146 10.02 22.11 -6.20
CA ILE A 146 9.79 22.72 -4.87
C ILE A 146 10.59 22.00 -3.79
N SER A 147 10.49 22.45 -2.55
CA SER A 147 10.91 21.72 -1.34
C SER A 147 9.71 21.43 -0.45
N PHE A 148 9.72 20.28 0.21
CA PHE A 148 8.73 19.93 1.24
C PHE A 148 9.34 20.05 2.62
N GLU A 149 8.58 20.63 3.55
CA GLU A 149 8.88 20.58 4.98
C GLU A 149 8.35 19.25 5.53
N LEU A 150 9.27 18.35 5.89
CA LEU A 150 8.94 16.97 6.27
C LEU A 150 9.21 16.66 7.74
N ASP A 151 9.94 17.53 8.43
CA ASP A 151 10.50 17.24 9.75
C ASP A 151 9.41 16.96 10.79
N GLU A 152 8.35 17.77 10.81
CA GLU A 152 7.23 17.60 11.76
C GLU A 152 6.52 16.25 11.59
N TYR A 153 6.25 15.83 10.36
CA TYR A 153 5.61 14.56 10.07
C TYR A 153 6.49 13.37 10.43
N ARG A 154 7.78 13.49 10.12
CA ARG A 154 8.79 12.50 10.45
C ARG A 154 8.95 12.35 11.96
N GLU A 155 9.09 13.44 12.68
CA GLU A 155 9.25 13.46 14.15
C GLU A 155 8.02 12.84 14.82
N ALA A 156 6.80 13.12 14.33
CA ALA A 156 5.57 12.52 14.85
C ALA A 156 5.55 10.98 14.64
N ALA A 157 6.03 10.49 13.49
CA ALA A 157 6.14 9.06 13.24
C ALA A 157 7.20 8.40 14.14
N GLU A 158 8.38 9.03 14.27
CA GLU A 158 9.47 8.54 15.12
C GLU A 158 9.07 8.55 16.61
N GLN A 159 8.31 9.55 17.05
CA GLN A 159 7.77 9.60 18.40
C GLN A 159 6.79 8.44 18.66
N GLY A 160 5.93 8.09 17.70
CA GLY A 160 5.05 6.92 17.81
C GLY A 160 5.81 5.62 18.00
N ILE A 161 6.93 5.45 17.28
CA ILE A 161 7.82 4.29 17.42
C ILE A 161 8.43 4.24 18.83
N GLU A 162 8.94 5.37 19.31
CA GLU A 162 9.55 5.45 20.65
C GLU A 162 8.52 5.22 21.77
N ASP A 163 7.31 5.72 21.62
CA ASP A 163 6.26 5.52 22.61
C ASP A 163 5.82 4.04 22.67
N PHE A 164 5.74 3.37 21.53
CA PHE A 164 5.52 1.92 21.51
C PHE A 164 6.69 1.16 22.16
N ARG A 165 7.93 1.53 21.88
CA ARG A 165 9.12 0.89 22.47
C ARG A 165 9.13 0.97 23.99
N LYS A 166 8.64 2.09 24.58
CA LYS A 166 8.52 2.23 26.06
C LYS A 166 7.50 1.26 26.65
N VAL A 167 6.42 0.97 25.91
CA VAL A 167 5.37 0.04 26.35
C VAL A 167 5.81 -1.41 26.18
N CYS A 168 6.46 -1.72 25.06
CA CYS A 168 6.87 -3.09 24.73
C CYS A 168 8.34 -3.14 24.26
N PRO A 169 9.31 -3.00 25.19
CA PRO A 169 10.75 -2.93 24.85
C PRO A 169 11.28 -4.24 24.25
N ASP A 170 10.69 -5.38 24.60
CA ASP A 170 11.08 -6.71 24.11
C ASP A 170 10.18 -7.21 22.96
N ALA A 171 9.56 -6.30 22.22
CA ALA A 171 8.68 -6.65 21.11
C ALA A 171 9.38 -7.54 20.08
N SER A 172 8.74 -8.66 19.77
CA SER A 172 9.21 -9.67 18.83
C SER A 172 8.06 -10.07 17.91
N PHE A 173 8.16 -9.70 16.63
CA PHE A 173 7.06 -9.71 15.70
C PHE A 173 7.02 -10.93 14.79
N ALA A 174 5.82 -11.46 14.55
CA ALA A 174 5.53 -12.17 13.32
C ALA A 174 4.74 -11.22 12.39
N VAL A 175 5.16 -11.15 11.13
CA VAL A 175 4.54 -10.26 10.13
C VAL A 175 3.88 -11.09 9.03
N GLY A 176 2.58 -10.90 8.82
CA GLY A 176 1.76 -11.62 7.84
C GLY A 176 1.52 -10.85 6.55
N GLU A 177 1.04 -11.55 5.52
CA GLU A 177 0.85 -11.03 4.17
C GLU A 177 -0.45 -10.22 4.01
N CYS A 178 -1.53 -10.62 4.66
CA CYS A 178 -2.84 -9.96 4.54
C CYS A 178 -2.91 -8.70 5.41
N MET A 179 -2.27 -7.62 4.96
CA MET A 179 -2.21 -6.33 5.66
C MET A 179 -2.11 -5.14 4.69
N ASN A 180 -2.22 -3.91 5.22
CA ASN A 180 -2.01 -2.68 4.47
C ASN A 180 -0.50 -2.42 4.25
N GLY A 181 0.19 -3.28 3.53
CA GLY A 181 1.61 -3.13 3.25
C GLY A 181 2.26 -4.38 2.65
N ASP A 182 3.55 -4.29 2.39
CA ASP A 182 4.40 -5.43 2.04
C ASP A 182 5.03 -5.99 3.32
N PRO A 183 4.85 -7.28 3.65
CA PRO A 183 5.34 -7.86 4.90
C PRO A 183 6.87 -7.81 5.02
N PHE A 184 7.60 -7.92 3.92
CA PHE A 184 9.06 -7.88 3.93
C PHE A 184 9.59 -6.45 4.15
N GLU A 185 8.90 -5.45 3.58
CA GLU A 185 9.24 -4.04 3.81
C GLU A 185 8.96 -3.64 5.26
N LEU A 186 7.80 -4.03 5.81
CA LEU A 186 7.49 -3.76 7.22
C LEU A 186 8.45 -4.49 8.16
N ALA A 187 8.75 -5.76 7.91
CA ALA A 187 9.73 -6.51 8.70
C ALA A 187 11.10 -5.83 8.72
N LEU A 188 11.54 -5.33 7.57
CA LEU A 188 12.79 -4.58 7.45
C LEU A 188 12.74 -3.27 8.23
N ALA A 189 11.61 -2.55 8.21
CA ALA A 189 11.40 -1.34 8.99
C ALA A 189 11.49 -1.64 10.51
N LEU A 190 10.78 -2.68 10.98
CA LEU A 190 10.79 -3.10 12.38
C LEU A 190 12.21 -3.46 12.86
N LEU A 191 12.97 -4.22 12.06
CA LEU A 191 14.37 -4.55 12.38
C LEU A 191 15.25 -3.29 12.46
N LYS A 192 15.10 -2.34 11.54
CA LYS A 192 15.82 -1.06 11.58
C LYS A 192 15.46 -0.20 12.79
N TYR A 193 14.24 -0.32 13.27
CA TYR A 193 13.80 0.32 14.51
C TYR A 193 14.28 -0.43 15.77
N GLY A 194 15.03 -1.53 15.62
CA GLY A 194 15.62 -2.29 16.71
C GLY A 194 14.71 -3.33 17.35
N PHE A 195 13.57 -3.64 16.73
CA PHE A 195 12.70 -4.73 17.15
C PHE A 195 13.15 -6.06 16.57
N LYS A 196 12.70 -7.16 17.16
CA LYS A 196 12.95 -8.51 16.64
C LYS A 196 11.85 -8.93 15.68
N VAL A 197 12.23 -9.61 14.59
CA VAL A 197 11.28 -10.20 13.64
C VAL A 197 11.69 -11.63 13.32
N PRO A 198 11.36 -12.60 14.19
CA PRO A 198 11.69 -14.02 13.95
C PRO A 198 11.02 -14.60 12.72
N GLU A 199 9.82 -14.12 12.35
CA GLU A 199 8.99 -14.77 11.35
C GLU A 199 8.27 -13.79 10.43
N ILE A 200 8.26 -14.14 9.15
CA ILE A 200 7.50 -13.44 8.11
C ILE A 200 6.67 -14.49 7.35
N TYR A 201 5.39 -14.24 7.20
CA TYR A 201 4.49 -15.03 6.34
C TYR A 201 4.22 -14.25 5.06
N GLY A 202 4.74 -14.73 3.94
CA GLY A 202 4.58 -13.99 2.70
C GLY A 202 5.10 -14.73 1.47
N THR A 203 4.62 -14.29 0.32
CA THR A 203 5.04 -14.81 -0.99
C THR A 203 6.20 -13.98 -1.54
N ILE A 204 7.32 -14.64 -1.83
CA ILE A 204 8.48 -13.98 -2.43
C ILE A 204 8.20 -13.70 -3.91
N THR A 205 8.32 -12.44 -4.31
CA THR A 205 8.17 -11.97 -5.69
C THR A 205 9.42 -11.23 -6.15
N ALA A 206 9.54 -10.98 -7.45
CA ALA A 206 10.66 -10.19 -7.99
C ALA A 206 10.73 -8.78 -7.37
N GLU A 207 9.64 -8.26 -6.92
CA GLU A 207 9.47 -6.89 -6.44
C GLU A 207 9.88 -6.68 -4.99
N ASN A 208 9.58 -7.68 -4.13
CA ASN A 208 10.00 -7.63 -2.73
C ASN A 208 11.39 -8.27 -2.50
N PHE A 209 11.99 -8.83 -3.55
CA PHE A 209 13.31 -9.48 -3.44
C PHE A 209 14.43 -8.54 -2.96
N VAL A 210 14.30 -7.23 -3.22
CA VAL A 210 15.23 -6.23 -2.70
C VAL A 210 15.20 -6.16 -1.17
N TYR A 211 14.03 -6.30 -0.57
CA TYR A 211 13.87 -6.34 0.90
C TYR A 211 14.46 -7.64 1.47
N MET A 212 14.21 -8.77 0.82
CA MET A 212 14.75 -10.07 1.20
C MET A 212 16.28 -10.06 1.31
N LYS A 213 16.97 -9.42 0.36
CA LYS A 213 18.44 -9.28 0.43
C LYS A 213 18.90 -8.50 1.65
N GLN A 214 18.17 -7.43 2.01
CA GLN A 214 18.50 -6.62 3.18
C GLN A 214 18.16 -7.36 4.48
N LEU A 215 17.02 -8.06 4.53
CA LEU A 215 16.64 -8.90 5.65
C LEU A 215 17.68 -9.98 5.93
N ALA A 216 18.15 -10.69 4.92
CA ALA A 216 19.17 -11.73 5.06
C ALA A 216 20.52 -11.19 5.60
N LEU A 217 20.82 -9.90 5.39
CA LEU A 217 22.02 -9.26 5.93
C LEU A 217 21.82 -8.77 7.38
N LEU A 218 20.63 -8.29 7.71
CA LEU A 218 20.34 -7.70 9.04
C LEU A 218 19.92 -8.74 10.07
N SER A 219 19.18 -9.76 9.66
CA SER A 219 18.63 -10.80 10.53
C SER A 219 18.57 -12.14 9.77
N PRO A 220 19.71 -12.80 9.59
CA PRO A 220 19.79 -14.07 8.87
C PRO A 220 19.00 -15.21 9.54
N GLU A 221 18.66 -15.06 10.81
CA GLU A 221 17.83 -15.97 11.58
C GLU A 221 16.32 -15.80 11.33
N THR A 222 15.88 -14.70 10.72
CA THR A 222 14.47 -14.51 10.36
C THR A 222 14.00 -15.58 9.39
N ARG A 223 12.96 -16.30 9.78
CA ARG A 223 12.36 -17.37 8.97
C ARG A 223 11.24 -16.79 8.09
N VAL A 224 11.18 -17.24 6.85
CA VAL A 224 10.13 -16.87 5.91
C VAL A 224 9.28 -18.10 5.61
N PHE A 225 7.98 -17.96 5.79
CA PHE A 225 6.98 -18.99 5.54
C PHE A 225 6.05 -18.57 4.42
N SER A 226 5.62 -19.52 3.61
CA SER A 226 4.60 -19.31 2.59
C SER A 226 3.33 -20.07 2.94
N ASN A 227 2.19 -19.38 2.96
CA ASN A 227 0.88 -20.01 3.13
C ASN A 227 0.53 -21.01 2.01
N MET A 228 1.28 -20.97 0.89
CA MET A 228 1.13 -21.91 -0.21
C MET A 228 1.88 -23.22 0.00
N GLU A 229 2.71 -23.31 1.04
CA GLU A 229 3.50 -24.50 1.33
C GLU A 229 2.67 -25.51 2.16
N PRO A 230 2.43 -26.73 1.63
CA PRO A 230 1.59 -27.71 2.32
C PRO A 230 2.11 -28.13 3.71
N THR A 231 3.41 -28.01 3.97
CA THR A 231 4.03 -28.34 5.25
C THR A 231 3.64 -27.40 6.38
N MET A 232 3.03 -26.24 6.06
CA MET A 232 2.52 -25.31 7.08
C MET A 232 1.44 -25.90 7.98
N ILE A 233 0.79 -27.00 7.61
CA ILE A 233 -0.11 -27.75 8.51
C ILE A 233 0.59 -28.34 9.74
N TYR A 234 1.91 -28.51 9.68
CA TYR A 234 2.75 -29.03 10.76
C TYR A 234 3.51 -27.93 11.52
N TYR A 235 3.23 -26.67 11.21
CA TYR A 235 3.89 -25.55 11.86
C TYR A 235 3.53 -25.50 13.36
N ASP A 236 4.57 -25.38 14.20
CA ASP A 236 4.44 -25.24 15.66
C ASP A 236 5.00 -23.88 16.09
N PRO A 237 4.17 -22.96 16.61
CA PRO A 237 4.60 -21.65 17.07
C PRO A 237 5.38 -21.66 18.39
N ALA A 238 5.37 -22.75 19.16
CA ALA A 238 5.85 -22.80 20.55
C ALA A 238 7.33 -22.37 20.74
N GLN A 239 8.14 -22.41 19.71
CA GLN A 239 9.57 -22.06 19.76
C GLN A 239 9.93 -20.82 18.93
N SER A 240 8.94 -20.07 18.47
CA SER A 240 9.16 -18.92 17.58
C SER A 240 9.79 -17.71 18.27
N GLY A 241 9.52 -17.54 19.58
CA GLY A 241 9.90 -16.34 20.34
C GLY A 241 9.09 -15.09 19.94
N VAL A 242 8.01 -15.26 19.18
CA VAL A 242 7.06 -14.20 18.82
C VAL A 242 6.18 -13.84 20.00
N ASN A 243 5.95 -12.57 20.23
CA ASN A 243 5.03 -12.07 21.26
C ASN A 243 4.02 -11.02 20.75
N ILE A 244 4.16 -10.56 19.52
CA ILE A 244 3.19 -9.67 18.85
C ILE A 244 3.06 -10.10 17.38
N THR A 245 1.85 -10.01 16.83
CA THR A 245 1.59 -10.37 15.44
C THR A 245 1.00 -9.20 14.66
N ILE A 246 1.38 -9.08 13.39
CA ILE A 246 0.82 -8.10 12.45
C ILE A 246 0.37 -8.83 11.18
N GLY A 247 -0.85 -8.58 10.74
CA GLY A 247 -1.44 -9.20 9.56
C GLY A 247 -2.15 -10.52 9.86
N LYS A 248 -3.18 -10.80 9.07
CA LYS A 248 -4.11 -11.93 9.30
C LYS A 248 -3.41 -13.28 9.37
N ASP A 249 -2.40 -13.50 8.54
CA ASP A 249 -1.71 -14.79 8.48
C ASP A 249 -0.89 -15.05 9.75
N ALA A 250 -0.18 -14.04 10.23
CA ALA A 250 0.57 -14.13 11.50
C ALA A 250 -0.37 -14.37 12.68
N LEU A 251 -1.52 -13.68 12.74
CA LEU A 251 -2.53 -13.91 13.78
C LEU A 251 -3.09 -15.34 13.74
N TYR A 252 -3.23 -15.91 12.55
CA TYR A 252 -3.74 -17.28 12.39
C TYR A 252 -2.79 -18.32 13.01
N TYR A 253 -1.48 -18.14 12.86
CA TYR A 253 -0.50 -19.08 13.37
C TYR A 253 -0.14 -18.84 14.84
N HIS A 254 -0.29 -17.63 15.36
CA HIS A 254 0.06 -17.22 16.73
C HIS A 254 -1.17 -16.73 17.50
N GLN A 255 -2.17 -17.59 17.68
CA GLN A 255 -3.46 -17.24 18.28
C GLN A 255 -3.36 -16.80 19.74
N ASP A 256 -2.31 -17.20 20.44
CA ASP A 256 -2.07 -16.86 21.87
C ASP A 256 -1.33 -15.51 22.03
N CYS A 257 -0.89 -14.88 20.93
CA CYS A 257 -0.20 -13.60 20.98
C CYS A 257 -1.16 -12.43 20.70
N PRO A 258 -0.97 -11.27 21.35
CA PRO A 258 -1.60 -10.03 20.91
C PRO A 258 -1.36 -9.78 19.42
N GLY A 259 -2.40 -9.35 18.71
CA GLY A 259 -2.28 -9.24 17.27
C GLY A 259 -3.06 -8.08 16.66
N LEU A 260 -2.44 -7.45 15.67
CA LEU A 260 -3.01 -6.38 14.90
C LEU A 260 -3.29 -6.84 13.47
N MET A 261 -4.55 -6.82 13.04
CA MET A 261 -4.92 -7.19 11.65
C MET A 261 -4.27 -6.27 10.62
N TRP A 262 -4.17 -4.99 10.93
CA TRP A 262 -3.61 -3.96 10.05
C TRP A 262 -4.12 -4.06 8.60
N ASN A 263 -5.41 -4.29 8.45
CA ASN A 263 -6.09 -4.39 7.16
C ASN A 263 -7.32 -3.47 7.19
N GLN A 264 -7.08 -2.18 7.16
CA GLN A 264 -8.09 -1.12 7.26
C GLN A 264 -8.62 -0.76 5.88
N ASP A 265 -9.88 -0.34 5.81
CA ASP A 265 -10.50 0.14 4.58
C ASP A 265 -9.85 1.47 4.14
N GLU A 266 -9.75 2.46 5.03
CA GLU A 266 -8.93 3.65 4.79
C GLU A 266 -7.46 3.29 4.84
N GLN A 267 -6.73 3.74 3.84
CA GLN A 267 -5.38 3.26 3.58
C GLN A 267 -4.34 4.09 4.34
N PRO A 268 -3.66 3.50 5.35
CA PRO A 268 -2.54 4.17 5.98
C PRO A 268 -1.39 4.35 4.98
N TYR A 269 -0.78 5.54 4.96
CA TYR A 269 0.27 5.86 4.01
C TYR A 269 1.25 6.90 4.59
N GLY A 270 2.49 6.89 4.10
CA GLY A 270 3.50 7.87 4.49
C GLY A 270 3.87 7.83 5.98
N PHE A 271 4.25 8.97 6.52
CA PHE A 271 4.59 9.12 7.94
C PHE A 271 3.36 8.93 8.84
N ALA A 272 2.19 9.44 8.42
CA ALA A 272 0.94 9.20 9.12
C ALA A 272 0.62 7.70 9.23
N GLY A 273 0.91 6.92 8.17
CA GLY A 273 0.76 5.47 8.20
C GLY A 273 1.66 4.77 9.21
N VAL A 274 2.92 5.22 9.34
CA VAL A 274 3.85 4.71 10.36
C VAL A 274 3.35 5.05 11.77
N ARG A 275 3.02 6.31 12.02
CA ARG A 275 2.50 6.76 13.32
C ARG A 275 1.28 5.95 13.75
N ARG A 276 0.27 5.83 12.88
CA ARG A 276 -0.96 5.06 13.16
C ARG A 276 -0.70 3.58 13.40
N LEU A 277 0.28 2.97 12.72
CA LEU A 277 0.67 1.58 12.97
C LEU A 277 1.15 1.41 14.41
N PHE A 278 2.05 2.27 14.87
CA PHE A 278 2.62 2.15 16.20
C PHE A 278 1.65 2.58 17.32
N GLU A 279 0.73 3.52 17.05
CA GLU A 279 -0.40 3.82 17.93
C GLU A 279 -1.29 2.57 18.11
N ALA A 280 -1.69 1.91 17.02
CA ALA A 280 -2.50 0.70 17.07
C ALA A 280 -1.76 -0.49 17.74
N LEU A 281 -0.47 -0.64 17.50
CA LEU A 281 0.36 -1.65 18.19
C LEU A 281 0.43 -1.41 19.69
N LYS A 282 0.51 -0.15 20.12
CA LYS A 282 0.50 0.21 21.55
C LYS A 282 -0.83 -0.15 22.22
N GLU A 283 -1.96 0.03 21.55
CA GLU A 283 -3.28 -0.36 22.04
C GLU A 283 -3.43 -1.88 22.20
N VAL A 284 -2.82 -2.65 21.29
CA VAL A 284 -2.90 -4.12 21.31
C VAL A 284 -1.94 -4.74 22.34
N ALA A 285 -0.79 -4.10 22.60
CA ALA A 285 0.26 -4.62 23.49
C ALA A 285 0.09 -4.18 24.96
N GLY A 286 -0.72 -3.17 25.23
CA GLY A 286 -1.02 -2.63 26.58
C GLY A 286 -2.28 -3.22 27.16
#